data_7efb4c44f959366e99e0f9e4efab0859
#
_entry.id   7efb4c44f959366e99e0f9e4efab0859
#
_cell.length_a   1.000
_cell.length_b   1.000
_cell.length_c   1.000
_cell.angle_alpha   90.00
_cell.angle_beta   90.00
_cell.angle_gamma   90.00
#
_symmetry.space_group_name_H-M   'P 1'
#
loop_
_entity.id
_entity.type
_entity.pdbx_description
1 polymer ?
#
loop_
_entity_poly.entity_id
_entity_poly.type
_entity_poly.pdbx_seq_one_letter_code
_entity_poly.pdbx_strand_id
1 'polypeptide(L)'
;MEVKFVKISPTENMTVIVTSPVEREKQLAIGTELIKYSSVYAEQAGFMEKPQNPKAAARLQMMAGEFCGNGTMSAAVYTAWKKGIQSGETDVIPMEVSGADGILDCMVWAVDAEMGK
;
A
#
# COMPACT_ATOMS: atom_id res chain seq x y z
N MET A 1 -11.56 -17.94 -4.20
CA MET A 1 -10.37 -17.10 -4.51
C MET A 1 -9.65 -16.76 -3.21
N GLU A 2 -8.37 -16.99 -3.16
CA GLU A 2 -7.57 -16.58 -2.01
C GLU A 2 -7.06 -15.16 -2.21
N VAL A 3 -7.27 -14.31 -1.21
CA VAL A 3 -6.80 -12.92 -1.25
C VAL A 3 -5.88 -12.69 -0.07
N LYS A 4 -4.65 -12.24 -0.37
CA LYS A 4 -3.69 -11.87 0.65
C LYS A 4 -3.69 -10.36 0.84
N PHE A 5 -3.65 -9.92 2.08
CA PHE A 5 -3.68 -8.50 2.38
C PHE A 5 -2.94 -8.21 3.69
N VAL A 6 -2.60 -6.94 3.87
CA VAL A 6 -2.03 -6.43 5.10
C VAL A 6 -2.81 -5.19 5.52
N LYS A 7 -2.86 -4.91 6.81
CA LYS A 7 -3.47 -3.71 7.35
C LYS A 7 -2.34 -2.83 7.88
N ILE A 8 -2.31 -1.60 7.42
CA ILE A 8 -1.26 -0.65 7.80
C ILE A 8 -1.91 0.65 8.24
N SER A 9 -1.46 1.17 9.37
CA SER A 9 -1.98 2.40 9.93
C SER A 9 -0.82 3.38 10.14
N PRO A 10 -0.45 4.14 9.09
CA PRO A 10 0.63 5.12 9.23
C PRO A 10 0.21 6.33 10.06
N THR A 11 -1.08 6.57 10.15
CA THR A 11 -1.69 7.63 10.96
C THR A 11 -2.91 7.03 11.64
N GLU A 12 -3.95 7.83 11.88
CA GLU A 12 -5.20 7.32 12.47
C GLU A 12 -6.07 6.57 11.46
N ASN A 13 -5.84 6.77 10.16
CA ASN A 13 -6.62 6.12 9.11
C ASN A 13 -5.99 4.80 8.75
N MET A 14 -6.77 3.74 8.87
CA MET A 14 -6.30 2.39 8.57
C MET A 14 -6.58 2.04 7.11
N THR A 15 -5.58 1.52 6.43
CA THR A 15 -5.67 1.09 5.04
C THR A 15 -5.42 -0.40 4.94
N VAL A 16 -6.30 -1.10 4.24
CA VAL A 16 -6.10 -2.50 3.88
C VAL A 16 -5.41 -2.52 2.51
N ILE A 17 -4.28 -3.20 2.43
CA ILE A 17 -3.55 -3.34 1.17
C ILE A 17 -3.59 -4.80 0.74
N VAL A 18 -4.18 -5.05 -0.43
CA VAL A 18 -4.24 -6.39 -1.02
C VAL A 18 -2.96 -6.63 -1.76
N THR A 19 -2.24 -7.66 -1.37
CA THR A 19 -0.91 -7.96 -1.91
C THR A 19 -0.93 -9.05 -2.98
N SER A 20 -2.02 -9.82 -3.09
CA SER A 20 -2.19 -10.79 -4.17
C SER A 20 -2.76 -10.10 -5.42
N PRO A 21 -2.47 -10.62 -6.62
CA PRO A 21 -3.02 -10.03 -7.83
C PRO A 21 -4.54 -10.13 -7.89
N VAL A 22 -5.20 -9.02 -8.22
CA VAL A 22 -6.66 -8.97 -8.40
C VAL A 22 -6.95 -8.15 -9.66
N GLU A 23 -7.79 -8.72 -10.51
CA GLU A 23 -8.21 -8.05 -11.74
C GLU A 23 -8.89 -6.74 -11.41
N ARG A 24 -8.57 -5.70 -12.19
CA ARG A 24 -9.03 -4.33 -11.93
C ARG A 24 -10.55 -4.26 -11.75
N GLU A 25 -11.32 -4.97 -12.57
CA GLU A 25 -12.77 -4.93 -12.53
C GLU A 25 -13.37 -5.58 -11.27
N LYS A 26 -12.60 -6.35 -10.54
CA LYS A 26 -13.06 -6.97 -9.30
C LYS A 26 -12.64 -6.22 -8.05
N GLN A 27 -11.81 -5.20 -8.20
CA GLN A 27 -11.20 -4.55 -7.05
C GLN A 27 -12.22 -3.83 -6.16
N LEU A 28 -13.18 -3.14 -6.75
CA LEU A 28 -14.16 -2.40 -5.95
C LEU A 28 -14.98 -3.35 -5.07
N ALA A 29 -15.46 -4.45 -5.63
CA ALA A 29 -16.25 -5.41 -4.88
C ALA A 29 -15.43 -6.07 -3.77
N ILE A 30 -14.21 -6.49 -4.09
CA ILE A 30 -13.33 -7.14 -3.11
C ILE A 30 -12.93 -6.15 -2.02
N GLY A 31 -12.57 -4.92 -2.40
CA GLY A 31 -12.19 -3.90 -1.44
C GLY A 31 -13.33 -3.58 -0.48
N THR A 32 -14.54 -3.46 -0.99
CA THR A 32 -15.72 -3.21 -0.17
C THR A 32 -15.95 -4.30 0.86
N GLU A 33 -15.81 -5.57 0.45
CA GLU A 33 -15.96 -6.69 1.37
C GLU A 33 -14.86 -6.72 2.42
N LEU A 34 -13.62 -6.41 2.03
CA LEU A 34 -12.51 -6.39 2.96
C LEU A 34 -12.66 -5.31 4.03
N ILE A 35 -13.17 -4.15 3.66
CA ILE A 35 -13.41 -3.07 4.61
C ILE A 35 -14.43 -3.51 5.66
N LYS A 36 -15.51 -4.14 5.23
CA LYS A 36 -16.52 -4.66 6.15
C LYS A 36 -15.95 -5.73 7.07
N TYR A 37 -15.16 -6.63 6.51
CA TYR A 37 -14.66 -7.79 7.23
C TYR A 37 -13.56 -7.44 8.22
N SER A 38 -12.65 -6.56 7.82
CA SER A 38 -11.44 -6.35 8.58
C SER A 38 -11.64 -5.47 9.81
N SER A 39 -12.60 -4.58 9.82
CA SER A 39 -12.93 -3.81 11.03
C SER A 39 -13.62 -2.50 10.66
N VAL A 40 -14.31 -1.93 11.64
CA VAL A 40 -14.90 -0.60 11.52
C VAL A 40 -13.85 0.51 11.35
N TYR A 41 -12.58 0.18 11.56
CA TYR A 41 -11.51 1.17 11.46
C TYR A 41 -10.84 1.19 10.09
N ALA A 42 -11.09 0.21 9.24
CA ALA A 42 -10.54 0.21 7.89
C ALA A 42 -11.41 1.07 7.00
N GLU A 43 -10.85 2.16 6.52
CA GLU A 43 -11.60 3.13 5.72
C GLU A 43 -11.40 2.96 4.23
N GLN A 44 -10.29 2.33 3.84
CA GLN A 44 -9.90 2.24 2.43
C GLN A 44 -9.24 0.92 2.14
N ALA A 45 -9.36 0.49 0.89
CA ALA A 45 -8.65 -0.68 0.38
C ALA A 45 -7.87 -0.29 -0.87
N GLY A 46 -6.64 -0.75 -0.96
CA GLY A 46 -5.79 -0.56 -2.11
C GLY A 46 -5.21 -1.89 -2.55
N PHE A 47 -4.79 -1.96 -3.79
CA PHE A 47 -4.31 -3.19 -4.42
C PHE A 47 -2.91 -2.96 -4.97
N MET A 48 -1.99 -3.82 -4.59
CA MET A 48 -0.66 -3.79 -5.17
C MET A 48 -0.73 -4.40 -6.57
N GLU A 49 -0.21 -3.68 -7.54
CA GLU A 49 -0.18 -4.10 -8.93
C GLU A 49 1.24 -3.99 -9.45
N LYS A 50 1.48 -4.63 -10.59
CA LYS A 50 2.71 -4.44 -11.32
C LYS A 50 2.76 -3.02 -11.87
N PRO A 51 3.86 -2.27 -11.67
CA PRO A 51 3.93 -0.92 -12.23
C PRO A 51 3.99 -0.96 -13.74
N GLN A 52 3.36 0.01 -14.38
CA GLN A 52 3.44 0.19 -15.82
C GLN A 52 4.70 0.95 -16.20
N ASN A 53 5.14 1.85 -15.32
CA ASN A 53 6.37 2.62 -15.54
C ASN A 53 7.54 1.82 -14.98
N PRO A 54 8.56 1.50 -15.81
CA PRO A 54 9.70 0.70 -15.35
C PRO A 54 10.54 1.39 -14.27
N LYS A 55 10.38 2.69 -14.09
CA LYS A 55 11.11 3.43 -13.06
C LYS A 55 10.45 3.31 -11.69
N ALA A 56 9.22 2.82 -11.60
CA ALA A 56 8.54 2.63 -10.34
C ALA A 56 8.89 1.29 -9.72
N ALA A 57 9.04 1.27 -8.39
CA ALA A 57 9.30 0.04 -7.66
C ALA A 57 8.02 -0.77 -7.45
N ALA A 58 6.87 -0.08 -7.37
CA ALA A 58 5.59 -0.73 -7.15
C ALA A 58 4.46 0.20 -7.58
N ARG A 59 3.28 -0.37 -7.76
CA ARG A 59 2.07 0.39 -8.06
C ARG A 59 0.99 0.11 -7.04
N LEU A 60 0.34 1.16 -6.57
CA LEU A 60 -0.85 1.06 -5.73
C LEU A 60 -2.07 1.55 -6.52
N GLN A 61 -3.08 0.70 -6.62
CA GLN A 61 -4.36 1.06 -7.22
C GLN A 61 -5.42 1.06 -6.12
N MET A 62 -5.97 2.22 -5.81
CA MET A 62 -7.07 2.28 -4.86
C MET A 62 -8.33 1.71 -5.48
N MET A 63 -9.21 1.14 -4.65
CA MET A 63 -10.39 0.41 -5.14
C MET A 63 -11.32 1.25 -6.00
N ALA A 64 -11.35 2.56 -5.81
CA ALA A 64 -12.15 3.47 -6.63
C ALA A 64 -11.32 4.28 -7.61
N GLY A 65 -10.04 3.97 -7.75
CA GLY A 65 -9.15 4.66 -8.68
C GLY A 65 -8.70 6.03 -8.22
N GLU A 66 -9.00 6.42 -7.01
CA GLU A 66 -8.64 7.73 -6.45
C GLU A 66 -7.19 7.76 -5.98
N PHE A 67 -6.70 8.94 -5.68
CA PHE A 67 -5.42 9.11 -4.99
C PHE A 67 -5.65 9.06 -3.48
N CYS A 68 -4.81 8.32 -2.78
CA CYS A 68 -4.87 8.25 -1.33
C CYS A 68 -3.46 8.38 -0.76
N GLY A 69 -3.20 9.49 -0.06
CA GLY A 69 -1.89 9.75 0.53
C GLY A 69 -1.51 8.70 1.57
N ASN A 70 -2.43 8.35 2.46
CA ASN A 70 -2.18 7.32 3.48
C ASN A 70 -1.93 5.95 2.85
N GLY A 71 -2.71 5.61 1.83
CA GLY A 71 -2.50 4.37 1.09
C GLY A 71 -1.15 4.32 0.41
N THR A 72 -0.75 5.45 -0.20
CA THR A 72 0.55 5.54 -0.86
C THR A 72 1.70 5.34 0.13
N MET A 73 1.63 5.99 1.29
CA MET A 73 2.65 5.82 2.32
C MET A 73 2.69 4.39 2.85
N SER A 74 1.52 3.80 3.07
CA SER A 74 1.42 2.41 3.53
C SER A 74 2.02 1.45 2.51
N ALA A 75 1.74 1.65 1.23
CA ALA A 75 2.27 0.81 0.17
C ALA A 75 3.79 0.96 0.04
N ALA A 76 4.31 2.18 0.22
CA ALA A 76 5.76 2.41 0.20
C ALA A 76 6.45 1.71 1.37
N VAL A 77 5.87 1.79 2.57
CA VAL A 77 6.41 1.09 3.74
C VAL A 77 6.41 -0.41 3.51
N TYR A 78 5.30 -0.95 3.01
CA TYR A 78 5.22 -2.38 2.70
C TYR A 78 6.28 -2.79 1.67
N THR A 79 6.47 -1.98 0.64
CA THR A 79 7.46 -2.26 -0.42
C THR A 79 8.88 -2.26 0.14
N ALA A 80 9.21 -1.27 0.98
CA ALA A 80 10.52 -1.20 1.62
C ALA A 80 10.75 -2.39 2.55
N TRP A 81 9.74 -2.78 3.32
CA TRP A 81 9.83 -3.94 4.19
C TRP A 81 10.07 -5.22 3.39
N LYS A 82 9.36 -5.38 2.29
CA LYS A 82 9.50 -6.55 1.44
C LYS A 82 10.87 -6.62 0.76
N LYS A 83 11.48 -5.47 0.49
CA LYS A 83 12.85 -5.39 -0.05
C LYS A 83 13.90 -5.68 1.02
N GLY A 84 13.51 -5.76 2.28
CA GLY A 84 14.41 -6.10 3.36
C GLY A 84 15.12 -4.92 4.01
N ILE A 85 14.47 -3.74 4.07
CA ILE A 85 15.06 -2.58 4.74
C ILE A 85 15.39 -2.95 6.19
N GLN A 86 16.57 -2.54 6.63
CA GLN A 86 17.06 -2.86 7.97
C GLN A 86 16.91 -1.68 8.90
N SER A 87 16.88 -1.96 10.20
CA SER A 87 16.82 -0.93 11.23
C SER A 87 17.91 0.12 11.02
N GLY A 88 17.52 1.38 11.07
CA GLY A 88 18.44 2.50 10.89
C GLY A 88 18.64 2.91 9.45
N GLU A 89 18.11 2.15 8.50
CA GLU A 89 18.24 2.48 7.08
C GLU A 89 17.11 3.39 6.60
N THR A 90 17.41 4.13 5.54
CA THR A 90 16.44 4.95 4.83
C THR A 90 16.43 4.51 3.37
N ASP A 91 15.26 4.43 2.79
CA ASP A 91 15.13 4.10 1.38
C ASP A 91 14.12 5.03 0.72
N VAL A 92 14.34 5.32 -0.56
CA VAL A 92 13.39 6.09 -1.38
C VAL A 92 12.69 5.10 -2.29
N ILE A 93 11.37 5.01 -2.15
CA ILE A 93 10.57 4.07 -2.91
C ILE A 93 9.80 4.84 -3.99
N PRO A 94 10.17 4.69 -5.27
CA PRO A 94 9.42 5.34 -6.34
C PRO A 94 8.12 4.60 -6.58
N MET A 95 7.00 5.26 -6.32
CA MET A 95 5.66 4.67 -6.40
C MET A 95 4.88 5.20 -7.57
N GLU A 96 4.19 4.30 -8.27
CA GLU A 96 3.17 4.64 -9.24
C GLU A 96 1.82 4.42 -8.54
N VAL A 97 0.97 5.43 -8.53
CA VAL A 97 -0.28 5.35 -7.76
C VAL A 97 -1.47 5.84 -8.55
N SER A 98 -2.65 5.28 -8.28
CA SER A 98 -3.87 5.75 -8.90
C SER A 98 -4.16 7.19 -8.50
N GLY A 99 -4.76 7.95 -9.39
CA GLY A 99 -5.17 9.32 -9.13
C GLY A 99 -4.05 10.35 -9.14
N ALA A 100 -2.82 9.95 -9.41
CA ALA A 100 -1.68 10.87 -9.50
C ALA A 100 -0.93 10.63 -10.80
N ASP A 101 -0.39 11.70 -11.37
CA ASP A 101 0.44 11.62 -12.56
C ASP A 101 1.91 11.46 -12.16
N GLY A 102 2.63 10.62 -12.93
CA GLY A 102 4.04 10.42 -12.71
C GLY A 102 4.35 9.57 -11.49
N ILE A 103 5.61 9.54 -11.13
CA ILE A 103 6.12 8.73 -10.04
C ILE A 103 6.28 9.59 -8.80
N LEU A 104 5.81 9.09 -7.66
CA LEU A 104 5.99 9.73 -6.36
C LEU A 104 7.13 9.03 -5.62
N ASP A 105 8.16 9.80 -5.27
CA ASP A 105 9.27 9.25 -4.50
C ASP A 105 8.93 9.33 -3.02
N CYS A 106 8.74 8.17 -2.40
CA CYS A 106 8.35 8.07 -1.00
C CYS A 106 9.57 7.68 -0.16
N MET A 107 9.90 8.51 0.82
CA MET A 107 11.01 8.22 1.71
C MET A 107 10.56 7.41 2.91
N VAL A 108 11.22 6.30 3.15
CA VAL A 108 10.87 5.37 4.23
C VAL A 108 12.09 5.18 5.14
N TRP A 109 11.87 5.31 6.44
CA TRP A 109 12.88 5.02 7.46
C TRP A 109 12.50 3.75 8.19
N ALA A 110 13.49 2.93 8.48
CA ALA A 110 13.30 1.80 9.39
C ALA A 110 13.88 2.19 10.75
N VAL A 111 13.03 2.17 11.77
CA VAL A 111 13.48 2.38 13.14
C VAL A 111 13.74 1.03 13.80
N ASP A 112 14.48 1.04 14.91
CA ASP A 112 14.76 -0.17 15.65
C ASP A 112 13.45 -0.83 16.07
N ALA A 113 13.31 -2.12 15.79
CA ALA A 113 12.10 -2.86 16.12
C ALA A 113 11.81 -2.87 17.62
N GLU A 114 12.83 -2.82 18.46
CA GLU A 114 12.64 -2.78 19.91
C GLU A 114 12.08 -1.45 20.36
N MET A 115 12.44 -0.38 19.67
CA MET A 115 11.89 0.95 19.95
C MET A 115 10.47 1.10 19.45
N GLY A 116 10.09 0.31 18.45
CA GLY A 116 8.77 0.33 17.88
C GLY A 116 7.74 -0.49 18.64
N LYS A 117 8.15 -1.12 19.71
CA LYS A 117 7.24 -1.93 20.51
C LYS A 117 6.32 -1.07 21.35
#